data_b8d9fa419c948847ae01c7d05cf25366
#
_entry.id   b8d9fa419c948847ae01c7d05cf25366
#
_cell.length_a   1.000
_cell.length_b   1.000
_cell.length_c   1.000
_cell.angle_alpha   90.00
_cell.angle_beta   90.00
_cell.angle_gamma   90.00
#
_symmetry.space_group_name_H-M   'P 1'
#
loop_
_entity.id
_entity.type
_entity.pdbx_description
1 polymer ?
#
loop_
_entity_poly.entity_id
_entity_poly.type
_entity_poly.pdbx_seq_one_letter_code
_entity_poly.pdbx_strand_id
1 'polypeptide(L)'
;MRYNKKILLTLFFITFSMSTLLSVSGLSNEIAAFYAVDIEASSLYVGAFLFIVGITAIFLPAYLSKYERKRFFIIALAVTVISTLTQSFVNDFMISFILRIIPAFFYSTAISFALTYIGEVDPDNVNKVVLGITSGCVFGASFSIYITTAYGYNYTLLWIALINLVSLVLTALFLPKIQKKTKGILDQFHIAKCELFIISIFSIVFIGIGVSVTYNFFTLILETITELPYDLLSIYIFFNGLAGVIGTSLIGYIMHRNVKRTVTLYPIVFIALMLAMIICVQMDRPMFVILILFGLLDGSMQTIAQYTISTAAKDAPEFANGFYLFIVNLNRTIGIVLGGVLIESWFTTSILLMSIISFTFSIPFIIYRFSKYAHIDLFHKNKMA
;
A
#
# COMPACT_ATOMS: atom_id res chain seq x y z
N MET A 1 6.73 -24.96 -12.82
CA MET A 1 5.34 -25.26 -12.39
C MET A 1 4.39 -24.55 -13.34
N ARG A 2 3.41 -25.23 -13.95
CA ARG A 2 2.51 -24.59 -14.93
C ARG A 2 1.69 -23.49 -14.21
N TYR A 3 1.71 -22.27 -14.72
CA TYR A 3 0.88 -21.15 -14.28
C TYR A 3 -0.58 -21.57 -14.12
N ASN A 4 -1.15 -21.39 -12.95
CA ASN A 4 -2.55 -21.68 -12.70
C ASN A 4 -3.26 -20.38 -12.31
N LYS A 5 -4.18 -19.91 -13.14
CA LYS A 5 -5.02 -18.72 -12.90
C LYS A 5 -5.66 -18.71 -11.50
N LYS A 6 -5.96 -19.91 -10.96
CA LYS A 6 -6.52 -20.07 -9.61
C LYS A 6 -5.56 -19.61 -8.52
N ILE A 7 -4.24 -19.87 -8.70
CA ILE A 7 -3.20 -19.44 -7.74
C ILE A 7 -3.12 -17.91 -7.74
N LEU A 8 -3.05 -17.29 -8.92
CA LEU A 8 -3.01 -15.83 -9.02
C LEU A 8 -4.25 -15.18 -8.38
N LEU A 9 -5.43 -15.73 -8.69
CA LEU A 9 -6.68 -15.26 -8.10
C LEU A 9 -6.66 -15.37 -6.57
N THR A 10 -6.15 -16.49 -6.04
CA THR A 10 -6.03 -16.69 -4.59
C THR A 10 -5.08 -15.67 -3.96
N LEU A 11 -3.91 -15.43 -4.56
CA LEU A 11 -2.95 -14.43 -4.06
C LEU A 11 -3.51 -13.01 -4.13
N PHE A 12 -4.22 -12.68 -5.20
CA PHE A 12 -4.95 -11.42 -5.31
C PHE A 12 -5.97 -11.27 -4.17
N PHE A 13 -6.79 -12.31 -3.91
CA PHE A 13 -7.77 -12.27 -2.82
C PHE A 13 -7.13 -12.20 -1.44
N ILE A 14 -5.98 -12.85 -1.21
CA ILE A 14 -5.22 -12.71 0.05
C ILE A 14 -4.82 -11.25 0.26
N THR A 15 -4.20 -10.62 -0.74
CA THR A 15 -3.76 -9.22 -0.62
C THR A 15 -4.93 -8.26 -0.55
N PHE A 16 -5.99 -8.49 -1.32
CA PHE A 16 -7.23 -7.72 -1.27
C PHE A 16 -7.87 -7.77 0.11
N SER A 17 -8.15 -8.97 0.63
CA SER A 17 -8.85 -9.15 1.90
C SER A 17 -8.05 -8.63 3.10
N MET A 18 -6.73 -8.89 3.13
CA MET A 18 -5.88 -8.33 4.18
C MET A 18 -5.87 -6.80 4.12
N SER A 19 -5.85 -6.20 2.92
CA SER A 19 -5.85 -4.74 2.77
C SER A 19 -7.17 -4.08 3.17
N THR A 20 -8.31 -4.82 3.21
CA THR A 20 -9.55 -4.28 3.78
C THR A 20 -9.44 -3.97 5.27
N LEU A 21 -8.49 -4.57 6.00
CA LEU A 21 -8.23 -4.21 7.39
C LEU A 21 -7.80 -2.74 7.56
N LEU A 22 -7.17 -2.14 6.53
CA LEU A 22 -6.77 -0.73 6.53
C LEU A 22 -7.95 0.22 6.36
N SER A 23 -9.09 -0.24 5.87
CA SER A 23 -10.28 0.59 5.63
C SER A 23 -10.87 1.22 6.89
N VAL A 24 -10.60 0.63 8.04
CA VAL A 24 -11.03 1.14 9.35
C VAL A 24 -10.34 2.47 9.71
N SER A 25 -9.24 2.81 9.04
CA SER A 25 -8.49 4.05 9.31
C SER A 25 -9.28 5.35 9.00
N GLY A 26 -10.29 5.27 8.16
CA GLY A 26 -11.16 6.42 7.85
C GLY A 26 -12.41 6.55 8.75
N LEU A 27 -12.55 5.71 9.78
CA LEU A 27 -13.78 5.60 10.59
C LEU A 27 -13.59 6.03 12.05
N SER A 28 -12.63 6.92 12.34
CA SER A 28 -12.32 7.29 13.73
C SER A 28 -13.50 7.91 14.48
N ASN A 29 -14.31 8.72 13.82
CA ASN A 29 -15.50 9.34 14.42
C ASN A 29 -16.58 8.29 14.78
N GLU A 30 -16.82 7.36 13.86
CA GLU A 30 -17.80 6.29 14.01
C GLU A 30 -17.37 5.28 15.08
N ILE A 31 -16.06 5.00 15.17
CA ILE A 31 -15.47 4.15 16.22
C ILE A 31 -15.63 4.83 17.59
N ALA A 32 -15.33 6.14 17.69
CA ALA A 32 -15.50 6.91 18.91
C ALA A 32 -16.96 6.87 19.38
N ALA A 33 -17.90 7.08 18.47
CA ALA A 33 -19.33 7.02 18.75
C ALA A 33 -19.80 5.60 19.17
N PHE A 34 -19.31 4.55 18.48
CA PHE A 34 -19.71 3.16 18.74
C PHE A 34 -19.27 2.66 20.12
N TYR A 35 -18.03 2.98 20.52
CA TYR A 35 -17.49 2.56 21.83
C TYR A 35 -17.69 3.59 22.94
N ALA A 36 -18.33 4.73 22.65
CA ALA A 36 -18.50 5.85 23.58
C ALA A 36 -17.17 6.33 24.21
N VAL A 37 -16.12 6.45 23.38
CA VAL A 37 -14.80 6.94 23.74
C VAL A 37 -14.51 8.26 23.00
N ASP A 38 -13.47 8.99 23.45
CA ASP A 38 -13.01 10.18 22.76
C ASP A 38 -12.31 9.87 21.42
N ILE A 39 -12.16 10.90 20.57
CA ILE A 39 -11.52 10.78 19.25
C ILE A 39 -10.04 10.39 19.40
N GLU A 40 -9.37 10.78 20.48
CA GLU A 40 -7.98 10.44 20.75
C GLU A 40 -7.81 8.94 20.94
N ALA A 41 -8.68 8.30 21.74
CA ALA A 41 -8.69 6.85 21.94
C ALA A 41 -8.99 6.11 20.63
N SER A 42 -9.97 6.57 19.83
CA SER A 42 -10.28 5.96 18.55
C SER A 42 -9.14 6.11 17.52
N SER A 43 -8.45 7.24 17.54
CA SER A 43 -7.27 7.48 16.71
C SER A 43 -6.11 6.57 17.12
N LEU A 44 -5.94 6.33 18.43
CA LEU A 44 -4.97 5.36 18.94
C LEU A 44 -5.32 3.93 18.50
N TYR A 45 -6.60 3.56 18.48
CA TYR A 45 -7.08 2.26 18.00
C TYR A 45 -6.69 2.00 16.54
N VAL A 46 -6.79 3.02 15.69
CA VAL A 46 -6.36 2.96 14.28
C VAL A 46 -4.85 3.00 14.17
N GLY A 47 -4.22 3.92 14.87
CA GLY A 47 -2.77 4.16 14.79
C GLY A 47 -1.94 2.98 15.30
N ALA A 48 -2.37 2.31 16.37
CA ALA A 48 -1.68 1.14 16.91
C ALA A 48 -1.63 -0.01 15.90
N PHE A 49 -2.70 -0.24 15.14
CA PHE A 49 -2.70 -1.22 14.06
C PHE A 49 -1.62 -0.91 13.02
N LEU A 50 -1.59 0.31 12.51
CA LEU A 50 -0.62 0.75 11.50
C LEU A 50 0.82 0.69 12.01
N PHE A 51 1.04 1.06 13.27
CA PHE A 51 2.34 1.02 13.93
C PHE A 51 2.88 -0.41 13.99
N ILE A 52 2.06 -1.36 14.43
CA ILE A 52 2.45 -2.77 14.51
C ILE A 52 2.68 -3.35 13.11
N VAL A 53 1.83 -3.04 12.13
CA VAL A 53 2.03 -3.40 10.72
C VAL A 53 3.39 -2.90 10.22
N GLY A 54 3.76 -1.66 10.52
CA GLY A 54 5.03 -1.06 10.11
C GLY A 54 6.24 -1.77 10.74
N ILE A 55 6.24 -1.96 12.06
CA ILE A 55 7.35 -2.63 12.75
C ILE A 55 7.49 -4.09 12.32
N THR A 56 6.40 -4.83 12.27
CA THR A 56 6.43 -6.26 11.90
C THR A 56 6.87 -6.48 10.46
N ALA A 57 6.62 -5.52 9.57
CA ALA A 57 7.03 -5.59 8.17
C ALA A 57 8.54 -5.77 7.96
N ILE A 58 9.36 -5.23 8.85
CA ILE A 58 10.83 -5.30 8.73
C ILE A 58 11.35 -6.71 9.05
N PHE A 59 10.86 -7.32 10.14
CA PHE A 59 11.49 -8.50 10.72
C PHE A 59 10.70 -9.78 10.47
N LEU A 60 9.38 -9.71 10.55
CA LEU A 60 8.53 -10.89 10.64
C LEU A 60 8.49 -11.69 9.33
N PRO A 61 8.43 -11.11 8.12
CA PRO A 61 8.48 -11.87 6.88
C PRO A 61 9.77 -12.68 6.73
N ALA A 62 10.93 -12.09 7.04
CA ALA A 62 12.21 -12.77 7.00
C ALA A 62 12.30 -13.87 8.07
N TYR A 63 11.79 -13.62 9.28
CA TYR A 63 11.79 -14.61 10.37
C TYR A 63 10.88 -15.81 10.07
N LEU A 64 9.70 -15.56 9.51
CA LEU A 64 8.71 -16.60 9.22
C LEU A 64 8.93 -17.31 7.87
N SER A 65 9.86 -16.83 7.05
CA SER A 65 10.18 -17.40 5.73
C SER A 65 10.59 -18.89 5.77
N LYS A 66 11.07 -19.35 6.92
CA LYS A 66 11.40 -20.78 7.19
C LYS A 66 10.18 -21.70 7.27
N TYR A 67 9.00 -21.15 7.47
CA TYR A 67 7.78 -21.95 7.58
C TYR A 67 7.07 -22.11 6.23
N GLU A 68 6.21 -23.10 6.12
CA GLU A 68 5.39 -23.35 4.94
C GLU A 68 4.40 -22.20 4.72
N ARG A 69 4.48 -21.53 3.58
CA ARG A 69 3.67 -20.33 3.28
C ARG A 69 2.17 -20.61 3.28
N LYS A 70 1.71 -21.75 2.75
CA LYS A 70 0.28 -22.10 2.77
C LYS A 70 -0.25 -22.24 4.19
N ARG A 71 0.49 -22.90 5.09
CA ARG A 71 0.08 -23.00 6.50
C ARG A 71 0.04 -21.64 7.17
N PHE A 72 1.03 -20.79 6.88
CA PHE A 72 1.04 -19.43 7.40
C PHE A 72 -0.20 -18.65 6.94
N PHE A 73 -0.54 -18.67 5.64
CA PHE A 73 -1.73 -17.98 5.13
C PHE A 73 -3.02 -18.47 5.79
N ILE A 74 -3.17 -19.79 5.95
CA ILE A 74 -4.36 -20.37 6.61
C ILE A 74 -4.45 -19.88 8.07
N ILE A 75 -3.36 -19.90 8.82
CA ILE A 75 -3.33 -19.44 10.21
C ILE A 75 -3.60 -17.93 10.27
N ALA A 76 -2.92 -17.13 9.46
CA ALA A 76 -3.06 -15.68 9.44
C ALA A 76 -4.50 -15.26 9.11
N LEU A 77 -5.09 -15.84 8.06
CA LEU A 77 -6.47 -15.56 7.66
C LEU A 77 -7.49 -16.07 8.68
N ALA A 78 -7.29 -17.28 9.25
CA ALA A 78 -8.18 -17.80 10.28
C ALA A 78 -8.16 -16.93 11.54
N VAL A 79 -6.98 -16.53 12.01
CA VAL A 79 -6.83 -15.62 13.15
C VAL A 79 -7.47 -14.26 12.84
N THR A 80 -7.29 -13.73 11.63
CA THR A 80 -7.92 -12.48 11.21
C THR A 80 -9.45 -12.59 11.21
N VAL A 81 -10.00 -13.69 10.66
CA VAL A 81 -11.45 -13.94 10.64
C VAL A 81 -12.01 -14.03 12.06
N ILE A 82 -11.40 -14.87 12.90
CA ILE A 82 -11.85 -15.08 14.29
C ILE A 82 -11.78 -13.75 15.06
N SER A 83 -10.66 -13.05 14.98
CA SER A 83 -10.43 -11.80 15.68
C SER A 83 -11.44 -10.72 15.26
N THR A 84 -11.62 -10.51 13.94
CA THR A 84 -12.51 -9.48 13.40
C THR A 84 -13.99 -9.85 13.62
N LEU A 85 -14.35 -11.14 13.51
CA LEU A 85 -15.69 -11.63 13.82
C LEU A 85 -16.02 -11.44 15.31
N THR A 86 -15.08 -11.77 16.21
CA THR A 86 -15.28 -11.55 17.64
C THR A 86 -15.46 -10.07 17.97
N GLN A 87 -14.66 -9.19 17.35
CA GLN A 87 -14.80 -7.72 17.50
C GLN A 87 -16.21 -7.23 17.18
N SER A 88 -16.88 -7.80 16.18
CA SER A 88 -18.23 -7.35 15.77
C SER A 88 -19.31 -7.57 16.83
N PHE A 89 -19.04 -8.42 17.82
CA PHE A 89 -19.95 -8.70 18.94
C PHE A 89 -19.50 -8.10 20.27
N VAL A 90 -18.34 -7.44 20.30
CA VAL A 90 -17.73 -6.85 21.51
C VAL A 90 -18.03 -5.35 21.56
N ASN A 91 -18.65 -4.89 22.64
CA ASN A 91 -18.92 -3.48 22.91
C ASN A 91 -17.86 -2.84 23.82
N ASP A 92 -16.96 -3.62 24.40
CA ASP A 92 -15.85 -3.11 25.21
C ASP A 92 -14.69 -2.66 24.31
N PHE A 93 -14.27 -1.40 24.50
CA PHE A 93 -13.21 -0.79 23.70
C PHE A 93 -11.86 -1.50 23.85
N MET A 94 -11.47 -1.83 25.10
CA MET A 94 -10.15 -2.45 25.35
C MET A 94 -10.05 -3.85 24.79
N ILE A 95 -11.09 -4.65 24.92
CA ILE A 95 -11.15 -5.99 24.33
C ILE A 95 -11.08 -5.88 22.80
N SER A 96 -11.84 -4.97 22.20
CA SER A 96 -11.81 -4.73 20.76
C SER A 96 -10.43 -4.22 20.29
N PHE A 97 -9.79 -3.36 21.07
CA PHE A 97 -8.44 -2.86 20.79
C PHE A 97 -7.42 -4.01 20.73
N ILE A 98 -7.43 -4.91 21.71
CA ILE A 98 -6.55 -6.08 21.73
C ILE A 98 -6.82 -6.98 20.50
N LEU A 99 -8.09 -7.27 20.23
CA LEU A 99 -8.48 -8.07 19.07
C LEU A 99 -8.07 -7.42 17.76
N ARG A 100 -8.09 -6.09 17.66
CA ARG A 100 -7.64 -5.33 16.49
C ARG A 100 -6.14 -5.47 16.21
N ILE A 101 -5.34 -5.53 17.26
CA ILE A 101 -3.87 -5.64 17.17
C ILE A 101 -3.44 -7.02 16.65
N ILE A 102 -4.16 -8.09 16.97
CA ILE A 102 -3.77 -9.45 16.61
C ILE A 102 -3.57 -9.64 15.09
N PRO A 103 -4.50 -9.26 14.20
CA PRO A 103 -4.30 -9.35 12.76
C PRO A 103 -3.14 -8.50 12.23
N ALA A 104 -2.79 -7.40 12.91
CA ALA A 104 -1.70 -6.52 12.49
C ALA A 104 -0.35 -7.23 12.42
N PHE A 105 -0.10 -8.19 13.32
CA PHE A 105 1.12 -9.01 13.30
C PHE A 105 1.25 -9.86 12.04
N PHE A 106 0.13 -10.32 11.48
CA PHE A 106 0.13 -11.19 10.31
C PHE A 106 0.05 -10.45 8.98
N TYR A 107 -0.45 -9.20 8.99
CA TYR A 107 -0.72 -8.40 7.81
C TYR A 107 0.49 -8.30 6.87
N SER A 108 1.59 -7.74 7.37
CA SER A 108 2.79 -7.48 6.58
C SER A 108 3.40 -8.75 6.01
N THR A 109 3.42 -9.81 6.81
CA THR A 109 3.97 -11.10 6.39
C THR A 109 3.09 -11.76 5.32
N ALA A 110 1.76 -11.67 5.44
CA ALA A 110 0.85 -12.21 4.45
C ALA A 110 1.04 -11.51 3.08
N ILE A 111 1.10 -10.18 3.07
CA ILE A 111 1.36 -9.42 1.84
C ILE A 111 2.74 -9.76 1.26
N SER A 112 3.79 -9.75 2.09
CA SER A 112 5.16 -10.08 1.67
C SER A 112 5.24 -11.49 1.06
N PHE A 113 4.64 -12.48 1.70
CA PHE A 113 4.63 -13.86 1.19
C PHE A 113 3.84 -14.01 -0.10
N ALA A 114 2.73 -13.30 -0.26
CA ALA A 114 1.96 -13.30 -1.51
C ALA A 114 2.77 -12.73 -2.66
N LEU A 115 3.44 -11.59 -2.45
CA LEU A 115 4.31 -10.96 -3.44
C LEU A 115 5.53 -11.82 -3.78
N THR A 116 6.17 -12.41 -2.77
CA THR A 116 7.31 -13.31 -2.97
C THR A 116 6.87 -14.54 -3.76
N TYR A 117 5.75 -15.14 -3.39
CA TYR A 117 5.24 -16.34 -4.05
C TYR A 117 4.97 -16.11 -5.53
N ILE A 118 4.25 -15.03 -5.89
CA ILE A 118 3.99 -14.72 -7.29
C ILE A 118 5.29 -14.35 -8.03
N GLY A 119 6.20 -13.63 -7.40
CA GLY A 119 7.50 -13.27 -7.97
C GLY A 119 8.38 -14.49 -8.32
N GLU A 120 8.21 -15.62 -7.59
CA GLU A 120 8.91 -16.88 -7.86
C GLU A 120 8.24 -17.72 -8.96
N VAL A 121 6.92 -17.70 -9.02
CA VAL A 121 6.13 -18.57 -9.93
C VAL A 121 5.83 -17.87 -11.26
N ASP A 122 5.54 -16.58 -11.21
CA ASP A 122 5.13 -15.78 -12.37
C ASP A 122 5.46 -14.30 -12.15
N PRO A 123 6.73 -13.91 -12.36
CA PRO A 123 7.19 -12.54 -12.14
C PRO A 123 6.43 -11.48 -12.95
N ASP A 124 5.89 -11.85 -14.12
CA ASP A 124 5.17 -10.94 -15.01
C ASP A 124 3.79 -10.53 -14.45
N ASN A 125 3.26 -11.28 -13.50
CA ASN A 125 1.96 -11.03 -12.89
C ASN A 125 2.02 -10.50 -11.44
N VAL A 126 3.18 -10.09 -10.95
CA VAL A 126 3.34 -9.49 -9.59
C VAL A 126 2.44 -8.26 -9.43
N ASN A 127 2.32 -7.43 -10.46
CA ASN A 127 1.45 -6.25 -10.45
C ASN A 127 -0.03 -6.58 -10.17
N LYS A 128 -0.51 -7.76 -10.54
CA LYS A 128 -1.90 -8.19 -10.25
C LYS A 128 -2.10 -8.49 -8.76
N VAL A 129 -1.07 -8.95 -8.07
CA VAL A 129 -1.11 -9.13 -6.62
C VAL A 129 -1.00 -7.79 -5.90
N VAL A 130 -0.18 -6.86 -6.41
CA VAL A 130 -0.14 -5.46 -5.93
C VAL A 130 -1.49 -4.77 -6.15
N LEU A 131 -2.15 -5.04 -7.29
CA LEU A 131 -3.51 -4.54 -7.55
C LEU A 131 -4.50 -5.01 -6.48
N GLY A 132 -4.35 -6.22 -5.94
CA GLY A 132 -5.12 -6.69 -4.79
C GLY A 132 -4.97 -5.77 -3.57
N ILE A 133 -3.75 -5.29 -3.28
CA ILE A 133 -3.50 -4.34 -2.18
C ILE A 133 -4.25 -3.03 -2.44
N THR A 134 -4.02 -2.40 -3.59
CA THR A 134 -4.62 -1.10 -3.92
C THR A 134 -6.15 -1.18 -3.97
N SER A 135 -6.71 -2.19 -4.64
CA SER A 135 -8.16 -2.36 -4.70
C SER A 135 -8.77 -2.70 -3.34
N GLY A 136 -8.08 -3.49 -2.51
CA GLY A 136 -8.50 -3.77 -1.13
C GLY A 136 -8.57 -2.51 -0.25
N CYS A 137 -7.61 -1.59 -0.41
CA CYS A 137 -7.66 -0.29 0.27
C CYS A 137 -8.82 0.58 -0.22
N VAL A 138 -8.96 0.75 -1.55
CA VAL A 138 -9.96 1.68 -2.13
C VAL A 138 -11.38 1.16 -1.95
N PHE A 139 -11.67 -0.05 -2.40
CA PHE A 139 -13.00 -0.64 -2.24
C PHE A 139 -13.30 -0.94 -0.77
N GLY A 140 -12.28 -1.37 -0.01
CA GLY A 140 -12.38 -1.56 1.42
C GLY A 140 -12.86 -0.30 2.13
N ALA A 141 -12.23 0.85 1.89
CA ALA A 141 -12.62 2.12 2.51
C ALA A 141 -14.04 2.52 2.11
N SER A 142 -14.36 2.50 0.81
CA SER A 142 -15.68 2.91 0.30
C SER A 142 -16.82 2.05 0.87
N PHE A 143 -16.65 0.71 0.85
CA PHE A 143 -17.64 -0.20 1.43
C PHE A 143 -17.73 -0.08 2.94
N SER A 144 -16.63 0.11 3.65
CA SER A 144 -16.62 0.26 5.09
C SER A 144 -17.37 1.52 5.53
N ILE A 145 -17.14 2.66 4.87
CA ILE A 145 -17.86 3.91 5.14
C ILE A 145 -19.34 3.70 4.87
N TYR A 146 -19.71 3.15 3.71
CA TYR A 146 -21.12 2.91 3.37
C TYR A 146 -21.83 2.01 4.39
N ILE A 147 -21.21 0.87 4.74
CA ILE A 147 -21.81 -0.08 5.70
C ILE A 147 -21.89 0.54 7.09
N THR A 148 -20.84 1.25 7.54
CA THR A 148 -20.86 1.90 8.85
C THR A 148 -21.97 2.94 8.94
N THR A 149 -22.13 3.76 7.92
CA THR A 149 -23.16 4.81 7.89
C THR A 149 -24.58 4.23 7.81
N ALA A 150 -24.78 3.16 7.04
CA ALA A 150 -26.10 2.57 6.83
C ALA A 150 -26.53 1.61 7.95
N TYR A 151 -25.60 0.85 8.53
CA TYR A 151 -25.91 -0.26 9.42
C TYR A 151 -25.15 -0.24 10.75
N GLY A 152 -24.06 0.52 10.85
CA GLY A 152 -23.22 0.63 12.04
C GLY A 152 -21.85 -0.07 11.89
N TYR A 153 -20.93 0.29 12.79
CA TYR A 153 -19.53 -0.15 12.75
C TYR A 153 -19.35 -1.67 12.90
N ASN A 154 -20.17 -2.32 13.71
CA ASN A 154 -20.15 -3.77 13.87
C ASN A 154 -20.40 -4.54 12.57
N TYR A 155 -21.27 -4.05 11.69
CA TYR A 155 -21.50 -4.66 10.37
C TYR A 155 -20.31 -4.49 9.43
N THR A 156 -19.55 -3.43 9.57
CA THR A 156 -18.28 -3.25 8.85
C THR A 156 -17.27 -4.32 9.26
N LEU A 157 -17.15 -4.63 10.54
CA LEU A 157 -16.30 -5.73 11.01
C LEU A 157 -16.76 -7.09 10.47
N LEU A 158 -18.08 -7.36 10.42
CA LEU A 158 -18.64 -8.57 9.82
C LEU A 158 -18.30 -8.69 8.33
N TRP A 159 -18.41 -7.60 7.58
CA TRP A 159 -18.05 -7.56 6.17
C TRP A 159 -16.55 -7.87 5.95
N ILE A 160 -15.67 -7.25 6.74
CA ILE A 160 -14.22 -7.51 6.68
C ILE A 160 -13.93 -8.98 7.02
N ALA A 161 -14.58 -9.52 8.05
CA ALA A 161 -14.45 -10.94 8.42
C ALA A 161 -14.89 -11.87 7.27
N LEU A 162 -16.01 -11.57 6.61
CA LEU A 162 -16.54 -12.35 5.49
C LEU A 162 -15.58 -12.39 4.30
N ILE A 163 -15.02 -11.26 3.90
CA ILE A 163 -14.05 -11.20 2.79
C ILE A 163 -12.77 -11.99 3.12
N ASN A 164 -12.29 -11.90 4.37
CA ASN A 164 -11.14 -12.68 4.82
C ASN A 164 -11.48 -14.20 4.91
N LEU A 165 -12.71 -14.57 5.25
CA LEU A 165 -13.18 -15.95 5.23
C LEU A 165 -13.20 -16.51 3.80
N VAL A 166 -13.68 -15.75 2.81
CA VAL A 166 -13.62 -16.13 1.39
C VAL A 166 -12.16 -16.38 0.97
N SER A 167 -11.25 -15.47 1.35
CA SER A 167 -9.82 -15.62 1.08
C SER A 167 -9.23 -16.86 1.75
N LEU A 168 -9.63 -17.19 2.98
CA LEU A 168 -9.23 -18.39 3.69
C LEU A 168 -9.65 -19.66 2.94
N VAL A 169 -10.90 -19.72 2.49
CA VAL A 169 -11.44 -20.86 1.72
C VAL A 169 -10.69 -21.03 0.40
N LEU A 170 -10.48 -19.94 -0.36
CA LEU A 170 -9.71 -19.99 -1.61
C LEU A 170 -8.27 -20.46 -1.37
N THR A 171 -7.64 -20.01 -0.30
CA THR A 171 -6.28 -20.42 0.09
C THR A 171 -6.21 -21.90 0.43
N ALA A 172 -7.17 -22.40 1.20
CA ALA A 172 -7.22 -23.82 1.56
C ALA A 172 -7.38 -24.73 0.34
N LEU A 173 -8.24 -24.32 -0.61
CA LEU A 173 -8.59 -25.12 -1.79
C LEU A 173 -7.54 -25.04 -2.92
N PHE A 174 -7.01 -23.86 -3.21
CA PHE A 174 -6.27 -23.64 -4.46
C PHE A 174 -4.79 -23.39 -4.28
N LEU A 175 -4.32 -22.96 -3.09
CA LEU A 175 -2.89 -22.71 -2.90
C LEU A 175 -2.17 -24.05 -2.66
N PRO A 176 -1.16 -24.42 -3.49
CA PRO A 176 -0.38 -25.62 -3.27
C PRO A 176 0.58 -25.47 -2.10
N LYS A 177 1.02 -26.59 -1.52
CA LYS A 177 2.10 -26.60 -0.54
C LYS A 177 3.42 -26.33 -1.25
N ILE A 178 4.14 -25.29 -0.84
CA ILE A 178 5.49 -25.02 -1.33
C ILE A 178 6.40 -24.84 -0.14
N GLN A 179 7.35 -25.74 -0.02
CA GLN A 179 8.51 -25.57 0.85
C GLN A 179 9.66 -25.03 0.01
N LYS A 180 10.20 -23.89 0.39
CA LYS A 180 11.41 -23.36 -0.23
C LYS A 180 12.59 -23.50 0.73
N LYS A 181 13.78 -23.76 0.17
CA LYS A 181 15.04 -23.61 0.91
C LYS A 181 15.26 -22.11 1.15
N THR A 182 15.06 -21.66 2.36
CA THR A 182 15.30 -20.28 2.76
C THR A 182 16.73 -20.10 3.21
N LYS A 183 17.33 -18.98 2.83
CA LYS A 183 18.59 -18.49 3.42
C LYS A 183 18.35 -18.17 4.91
N GLY A 184 19.39 -18.25 5.71
CA GLY A 184 19.33 -17.86 7.12
C GLY A 184 18.82 -16.41 7.29
N ILE A 185 18.22 -16.11 8.43
CA ILE A 185 17.67 -14.76 8.71
C ILE A 185 18.77 -13.69 8.61
N LEU A 186 19.94 -13.97 9.18
CA LEU A 186 21.08 -13.05 9.16
C LEU A 186 21.59 -12.78 7.75
N ASP A 187 21.55 -13.79 6.86
CA ASP A 187 21.94 -13.64 5.46
C ASP A 187 20.97 -12.71 4.69
N GLN A 188 19.69 -12.71 5.05
CA GLN A 188 18.70 -11.82 4.44
C GLN A 188 18.94 -10.35 4.83
N PHE A 189 19.31 -10.08 6.08
CA PHE A 189 19.63 -8.72 6.55
C PHE A 189 20.94 -8.17 5.98
N HIS A 190 21.86 -9.02 5.56
CA HIS A 190 23.12 -8.57 4.94
C HIS A 190 22.86 -7.75 3.67
N ILE A 191 21.77 -8.00 2.97
CA ILE A 191 21.36 -7.27 1.75
C ILE A 191 21.06 -5.78 2.07
N ALA A 192 20.68 -5.44 3.28
CA ALA A 192 20.47 -4.04 3.68
C ALA A 192 21.74 -3.16 3.53
N LYS A 193 22.93 -3.78 3.45
CA LYS A 193 24.22 -3.09 3.22
C LYS A 193 24.60 -2.96 1.76
N CYS A 194 23.86 -3.59 0.84
CA CYS A 194 24.15 -3.52 -0.59
C CYS A 194 23.83 -2.11 -1.12
N GLU A 195 24.76 -1.54 -1.86
CA GLU A 195 24.62 -0.21 -2.47
C GLU A 195 23.35 -0.08 -3.30
N LEU A 196 23.06 -1.08 -4.15
CA LEU A 196 21.85 -1.11 -4.98
C LEU A 196 20.57 -1.03 -4.13
N PHE A 197 20.53 -1.72 -2.98
CA PHE A 197 19.39 -1.72 -2.09
C PHE A 197 19.22 -0.34 -1.45
N ILE A 198 20.30 0.27 -0.95
CA ILE A 198 20.29 1.60 -0.34
C ILE A 198 19.82 2.66 -1.33
N ILE A 199 20.36 2.66 -2.56
CA ILE A 199 19.95 3.62 -3.61
C ILE A 199 18.47 3.42 -3.97
N SER A 200 18.03 2.19 -4.06
CA SER A 200 16.63 1.86 -4.33
C SER A 200 15.70 2.38 -3.22
N ILE A 201 16.11 2.26 -1.96
CA ILE A 201 15.38 2.82 -0.81
C ILE A 201 15.26 4.33 -0.95
N PHE A 202 16.38 5.06 -1.12
CA PHE A 202 16.34 6.52 -1.24
C PHE A 202 15.47 6.98 -2.40
N SER A 203 15.53 6.29 -3.57
CA SER A 203 14.66 6.58 -4.70
C SER A 203 13.18 6.52 -4.30
N ILE A 204 12.77 5.45 -3.63
CA ILE A 204 11.37 5.21 -3.27
C ILE A 204 10.93 6.05 -2.07
N VAL A 205 11.83 6.35 -1.12
CA VAL A 205 11.53 7.24 0.00
C VAL A 205 11.19 8.65 -0.51
N PHE A 206 12.01 9.22 -1.39
CA PHE A 206 11.73 10.55 -1.93
C PHE A 206 10.48 10.57 -2.81
N ILE A 207 10.25 9.57 -3.66
CA ILE A 207 8.99 9.47 -4.42
C ILE A 207 7.81 9.40 -3.47
N GLY A 208 7.88 8.51 -2.47
CA GLY A 208 6.78 8.24 -1.56
C GLY A 208 6.46 9.42 -0.63
N ILE A 209 7.46 10.18 -0.17
CA ILE A 209 7.25 11.42 0.58
C ILE A 209 6.50 12.42 -0.30
N GLY A 210 6.95 12.64 -1.56
CA GLY A 210 6.31 13.56 -2.48
C GLY A 210 4.83 13.21 -2.74
N VAL A 211 4.51 11.94 -2.92
CA VAL A 211 3.13 11.47 -3.07
C VAL A 211 2.35 11.67 -1.76
N SER A 212 2.92 11.23 -0.64
CA SER A 212 2.20 11.17 0.65
C SER A 212 1.90 12.54 1.22
N VAL A 213 2.80 13.52 1.07
CA VAL A 213 2.57 14.90 1.50
C VAL A 213 1.34 15.48 0.81
N THR A 214 1.20 15.31 -0.51
CA THR A 214 0.03 15.80 -1.24
C THR A 214 -1.22 14.98 -0.93
N TYR A 215 -1.13 13.64 -0.95
CA TYR A 215 -2.26 12.73 -0.76
C TYR A 215 -2.99 12.95 0.57
N ASN A 216 -2.24 13.07 1.67
CA ASN A 216 -2.84 13.21 3.00
C ASN A 216 -3.58 14.54 3.21
N PHE A 217 -3.24 15.56 2.44
CA PHE A 217 -3.86 16.89 2.55
C PHE A 217 -4.70 17.28 1.35
N PHE A 218 -5.02 16.32 0.49
CA PHE A 218 -5.86 16.57 -0.68
C PHE A 218 -7.20 17.19 -0.33
N THR A 219 -7.90 16.59 0.64
CA THR A 219 -9.19 17.06 1.12
C THR A 219 -9.10 18.51 1.57
N LEU A 220 -8.08 18.85 2.36
CA LEU A 220 -7.86 20.21 2.82
C LEU A 220 -7.62 21.19 1.67
N ILE A 221 -6.83 20.81 0.66
CA ILE A 221 -6.59 21.67 -0.52
C ILE A 221 -7.89 21.92 -1.28
N LEU A 222 -8.72 20.89 -1.46
CA LEU A 222 -9.99 21.00 -2.16
C LEU A 222 -11.01 21.84 -1.40
N GLU A 223 -11.04 21.72 -0.07
CA GLU A 223 -11.96 22.50 0.77
C GLU A 223 -11.53 23.95 0.90
N THR A 224 -10.22 24.22 1.15
CA THR A 224 -9.76 25.55 1.54
C THR A 224 -9.32 26.44 0.38
N ILE A 225 -8.87 25.86 -0.74
CA ILE A 225 -8.33 26.63 -1.88
C ILE A 225 -9.24 26.52 -3.10
N THR A 226 -9.71 25.30 -3.40
CA THR A 226 -10.64 25.08 -4.53
C THR A 226 -12.08 25.42 -4.15
N GLU A 227 -12.37 25.52 -2.83
CA GLU A 227 -13.69 25.84 -2.26
C GLU A 227 -14.81 24.91 -2.79
N LEU A 228 -14.48 23.60 -2.97
CA LEU A 228 -15.42 22.62 -3.48
C LEU A 228 -16.56 22.38 -2.49
N PRO A 229 -17.83 22.31 -2.96
CA PRO A 229 -18.96 21.87 -2.17
C PRO A 229 -18.71 20.46 -1.61
N TYR A 230 -19.12 20.22 -0.39
CA TYR A 230 -18.90 18.94 0.33
C TYR A 230 -19.40 17.71 -0.45
N ASP A 231 -20.51 17.82 -1.16
CA ASP A 231 -21.07 16.75 -1.97
C ASP A 231 -20.13 16.35 -3.14
N LEU A 232 -19.48 17.34 -3.77
CA LEU A 232 -18.53 17.08 -4.86
C LEU A 232 -17.20 16.52 -4.35
N LEU A 233 -16.78 16.88 -3.14
CA LEU A 233 -15.55 16.42 -2.53
C LEU A 233 -15.51 14.87 -2.44
N SER A 234 -16.59 14.26 -1.95
CA SER A 234 -16.71 12.81 -1.86
C SER A 234 -16.58 12.12 -3.22
N ILE A 235 -17.19 12.73 -4.26
CA ILE A 235 -17.12 12.23 -5.63
C ILE A 235 -15.68 12.30 -6.16
N TYR A 236 -15.00 13.41 -5.94
CA TYR A 236 -13.62 13.64 -6.38
C TYR A 236 -12.65 12.62 -5.75
N ILE A 237 -12.77 12.38 -4.43
CA ILE A 237 -11.95 11.42 -3.69
C ILE A 237 -12.24 9.99 -4.17
N PHE A 238 -13.51 9.64 -4.42
CA PHE A 238 -13.88 8.33 -4.95
C PHE A 238 -13.23 8.06 -6.31
N PHE A 239 -13.34 9.00 -7.25
CA PHE A 239 -12.73 8.85 -8.58
C PHE A 239 -11.20 8.85 -8.54
N ASN A 240 -10.57 9.60 -7.63
CA ASN A 240 -9.14 9.52 -7.38
C ASN A 240 -8.73 8.10 -6.95
N GLY A 241 -9.43 7.52 -5.98
CA GLY A 241 -9.17 6.14 -5.54
C GLY A 241 -9.36 5.10 -6.66
N LEU A 242 -10.44 5.21 -7.43
CA LEU A 242 -10.69 4.33 -8.58
C LEU A 242 -9.61 4.46 -9.65
N ALA A 243 -9.16 5.68 -9.94
CA ALA A 243 -8.03 5.94 -10.82
C ALA A 243 -6.75 5.27 -10.32
N GLY A 244 -6.51 5.24 -8.99
CA GLY A 244 -5.39 4.53 -8.38
C GLY A 244 -5.38 3.03 -8.67
N VAL A 245 -6.54 2.38 -8.60
CA VAL A 245 -6.69 0.96 -8.98
C VAL A 245 -6.33 0.74 -10.46
N ILE A 246 -6.82 1.62 -11.34
CA ILE A 246 -6.49 1.59 -12.77
C ILE A 246 -5.00 1.83 -12.99
N GLY A 247 -4.41 2.82 -12.30
CA GLY A 247 -3.00 3.16 -12.38
C GLY A 247 -2.08 2.01 -12.02
N THR A 248 -2.41 1.26 -10.95
CA THR A 248 -1.66 0.06 -10.54
C THR A 248 -1.61 -0.98 -11.68
N SER A 249 -2.71 -1.20 -12.38
CA SER A 249 -2.76 -2.13 -13.52
C SER A 249 -2.00 -1.59 -14.72
N LEU A 250 -2.21 -0.32 -15.07
CA LEU A 250 -1.65 0.34 -16.24
C LEU A 250 -0.12 0.40 -16.17
N ILE A 251 0.44 0.77 -15.02
CA ILE A 251 1.89 0.90 -14.86
C ILE A 251 2.59 -0.44 -15.04
N GLY A 252 1.99 -1.54 -14.57
CA GLY A 252 2.53 -2.88 -14.80
C GLY A 252 2.71 -3.17 -16.28
N TYR A 253 1.69 -2.87 -17.11
CA TYR A 253 1.77 -3.02 -18.56
C TYR A 253 2.84 -2.12 -19.20
N ILE A 254 2.95 -0.86 -18.77
CA ILE A 254 3.95 0.09 -19.29
C ILE A 254 5.37 -0.35 -18.92
N MET A 255 5.58 -0.81 -17.69
CA MET A 255 6.88 -1.31 -17.21
C MET A 255 7.35 -2.54 -17.99
N HIS A 256 6.44 -3.43 -18.43
CA HIS A 256 6.82 -4.55 -19.30
C HIS A 256 7.47 -4.12 -20.62
N ARG A 257 7.17 -2.93 -21.12
CA ARG A 257 7.77 -2.41 -22.36
C ARG A 257 9.16 -1.83 -22.11
N ASN A 258 9.31 -0.98 -21.12
CA ASN A 258 10.59 -0.34 -20.78
C ASN A 258 10.61 0.18 -19.34
N VAL A 259 11.11 -0.65 -18.42
CA VAL A 259 11.17 -0.32 -16.99
C VAL A 259 12.01 0.93 -16.75
N LYS A 260 13.21 1.01 -17.32
CA LYS A 260 14.14 2.15 -17.12
C LYS A 260 13.44 3.47 -17.48
N ARG A 261 12.85 3.55 -18.66
CA ARG A 261 12.18 4.76 -19.13
C ARG A 261 10.99 5.11 -18.23
N THR A 262 10.19 4.12 -17.86
CA THR A 262 9.00 4.31 -17.03
C THR A 262 9.36 4.85 -15.66
N VAL A 263 10.28 4.21 -14.95
CA VAL A 263 10.67 4.62 -13.59
C VAL A 263 11.39 5.97 -13.59
N THR A 264 12.19 6.28 -14.63
CA THR A 264 12.89 7.57 -14.72
C THR A 264 11.94 8.73 -15.04
N LEU A 265 10.95 8.50 -15.91
CA LEU A 265 9.97 9.54 -16.26
C LEU A 265 8.92 9.77 -15.16
N TYR A 266 8.70 8.81 -14.29
CA TYR A 266 7.65 8.86 -13.27
C TYR A 266 7.71 10.12 -12.37
N PRO A 267 8.82 10.45 -11.69
CA PRO A 267 8.90 11.67 -10.89
C PRO A 267 8.76 12.96 -11.73
N ILE A 268 9.22 12.94 -12.99
CA ILE A 268 9.09 14.10 -13.89
C ILE A 268 7.62 14.36 -14.23
N VAL A 269 6.84 13.31 -14.50
CA VAL A 269 5.40 13.40 -14.75
C VAL A 269 4.67 13.91 -13.51
N PHE A 270 5.07 13.46 -12.31
CA PHE A 270 4.51 13.99 -11.07
C PHE A 270 4.84 15.47 -10.86
N ILE A 271 6.07 15.88 -11.11
CA ILE A 271 6.45 17.31 -11.02
C ILE A 271 5.57 18.15 -11.96
N ALA A 272 5.40 17.71 -13.21
CA ALA A 272 4.53 18.41 -14.16
C ALA A 272 3.07 18.47 -13.66
N LEU A 273 2.58 17.38 -13.05
CA LEU A 273 1.24 17.35 -12.47
C LEU A 273 1.11 18.29 -11.26
N MET A 274 2.12 18.35 -10.38
CA MET A 274 2.12 19.29 -9.24
C MET A 274 2.13 20.76 -9.70
N LEU A 275 2.90 21.07 -10.74
CA LEU A 275 2.89 22.41 -11.35
C LEU A 275 1.52 22.74 -11.96
N ALA A 276 0.91 21.80 -12.69
CA ALA A 276 -0.44 21.98 -13.20
C ALA A 276 -1.46 22.19 -12.06
N MET A 277 -1.30 21.44 -10.96
CA MET A 277 -2.15 21.59 -9.78
C MET A 277 -2.02 22.98 -9.14
N ILE A 278 -0.81 23.52 -9.01
CA ILE A 278 -0.59 24.90 -8.50
C ILE A 278 -1.31 25.92 -9.38
N ILE A 279 -1.25 25.77 -10.70
CA ILE A 279 -1.88 26.70 -11.64
C ILE A 279 -3.41 26.60 -11.59
N CYS A 280 -3.95 25.40 -11.46
CA CYS A 280 -5.37 25.11 -11.58
C CYS A 280 -6.09 24.98 -10.22
N VAL A 281 -5.41 25.18 -9.09
CA VAL A 281 -5.92 24.89 -7.75
C VAL A 281 -7.25 25.62 -7.41
N GLN A 282 -7.52 26.76 -8.02
CA GLN A 282 -8.77 27.52 -7.87
C GLN A 282 -9.84 27.20 -8.91
N MET A 283 -9.63 26.18 -9.74
CA MET A 283 -10.52 25.84 -10.86
C MET A 283 -11.10 24.45 -10.68
N ASP A 284 -12.40 24.32 -10.40
CA ASP A 284 -13.06 23.04 -10.10
C ASP A 284 -12.86 21.97 -11.18
N ARG A 285 -13.20 22.27 -12.44
CA ARG A 285 -13.15 21.30 -13.54
C ARG A 285 -11.75 20.81 -13.88
N PRO A 286 -10.73 21.70 -14.08
CA PRO A 286 -9.36 21.25 -14.25
C PRO A 286 -8.84 20.45 -13.05
N MET A 287 -9.21 20.83 -11.82
CA MET A 287 -8.79 20.16 -10.60
C MET A 287 -9.32 18.72 -10.55
N PHE A 288 -10.53 18.46 -11.00
CA PHE A 288 -11.07 17.10 -11.12
C PHE A 288 -10.21 16.21 -12.03
N VAL A 289 -9.80 16.71 -13.20
CA VAL A 289 -8.93 15.97 -14.12
C VAL A 289 -7.57 15.70 -13.49
N ILE A 290 -6.99 16.72 -12.83
CA ILE A 290 -5.70 16.60 -12.13
C ILE A 290 -5.78 15.54 -11.03
N LEU A 291 -6.88 15.47 -10.29
CA LEU A 291 -7.10 14.47 -9.25
C LEU A 291 -7.16 13.04 -9.81
N ILE A 292 -7.83 12.84 -10.94
CA ILE A 292 -7.83 11.55 -11.62
C ILE A 292 -6.42 11.16 -12.05
N LEU A 293 -5.67 12.08 -12.65
CA LEU A 293 -4.28 11.84 -13.05
C LEU A 293 -3.37 11.57 -11.84
N PHE A 294 -3.60 12.27 -10.74
CA PHE A 294 -2.87 12.01 -9.50
C PHE A 294 -3.17 10.61 -8.98
N GLY A 295 -4.44 10.21 -8.93
CA GLY A 295 -4.82 8.86 -8.52
C GLY A 295 -4.16 7.78 -9.38
N LEU A 296 -4.16 7.94 -10.71
CA LEU A 296 -3.47 7.02 -11.63
C LEU A 296 -1.97 6.88 -11.28
N LEU A 297 -1.31 7.99 -10.99
CA LEU A 297 0.10 7.98 -10.63
C LEU A 297 0.31 7.42 -9.22
N ASP A 298 -0.50 7.77 -8.22
CA ASP A 298 -0.39 7.25 -6.86
C ASP A 298 -0.49 5.71 -6.84
N GLY A 299 -1.51 5.15 -7.50
CA GLY A 299 -1.61 3.69 -7.63
C GLY A 299 -0.42 3.06 -8.35
N SER A 300 0.14 3.76 -9.33
CA SER A 300 1.35 3.33 -10.04
C SER A 300 2.58 3.25 -9.14
N MET A 301 2.68 4.13 -8.14
CA MET A 301 3.79 4.18 -7.18
C MET A 301 3.95 2.86 -6.42
N GLN A 302 2.85 2.19 -6.06
CA GLN A 302 2.89 0.93 -5.33
C GLN A 302 3.65 -0.15 -6.12
N THR A 303 3.35 -0.27 -7.42
CA THR A 303 4.03 -1.24 -8.30
C THR A 303 5.49 -0.88 -8.54
N ILE A 304 5.80 0.40 -8.75
CA ILE A 304 7.18 0.90 -8.95
C ILE A 304 8.01 0.65 -7.69
N ALA A 305 7.47 0.95 -6.52
CA ALA A 305 8.16 0.76 -5.25
C ALA A 305 8.44 -0.72 -4.98
N GLN A 306 7.43 -1.58 -5.15
CA GLN A 306 7.56 -3.02 -4.98
C GLN A 306 8.63 -3.59 -5.94
N TYR A 307 8.55 -3.23 -7.23
CA TYR A 307 9.54 -3.66 -8.24
C TYR A 307 10.95 -3.19 -7.88
N THR A 308 11.12 -1.93 -7.57
CA THR A 308 12.44 -1.30 -7.32
C THR A 308 13.14 -1.94 -6.12
N ILE A 309 12.42 -2.21 -5.04
CA ILE A 309 12.97 -2.83 -3.83
C ILE A 309 13.19 -4.33 -4.04
N SER A 310 12.24 -5.05 -4.64
CA SER A 310 12.35 -6.49 -4.87
C SER A 310 13.48 -6.86 -5.83
N THR A 311 13.71 -6.04 -6.87
CA THR A 311 14.82 -6.28 -7.80
C THR A 311 16.19 -5.98 -7.20
N ALA A 312 16.25 -5.11 -6.20
CA ALA A 312 17.48 -4.80 -5.49
C ALA A 312 17.88 -5.88 -4.46
N ALA A 313 16.94 -6.74 -4.05
CA ALA A 313 17.14 -7.77 -3.04
C ALA A 313 16.60 -9.14 -3.48
N LYS A 314 16.93 -9.58 -4.68
CA LYS A 314 16.48 -10.85 -5.29
C LYS A 314 16.80 -12.08 -4.42
N ASP A 315 17.91 -12.02 -3.70
CA ASP A 315 18.37 -13.11 -2.83
C ASP A 315 17.63 -13.23 -1.50
N ALA A 316 16.82 -12.21 -1.14
CA ALA A 316 16.01 -12.17 0.08
C ALA A 316 14.61 -11.58 -0.20
N PRO A 317 13.77 -12.25 -0.99
CA PRO A 317 12.52 -11.69 -1.48
C PRO A 317 11.49 -11.43 -0.37
N GLU A 318 11.46 -12.24 0.70
CA GLU A 318 10.59 -12.00 1.85
C GLU A 318 10.97 -10.72 2.61
N PHE A 319 12.28 -10.54 2.83
CA PHE A 319 12.81 -9.31 3.43
C PHE A 319 12.52 -8.09 2.53
N ALA A 320 12.77 -8.19 1.23
CA ALA A 320 12.54 -7.12 0.28
C ALA A 320 11.07 -6.66 0.25
N ASN A 321 10.13 -7.61 0.17
CA ASN A 321 8.70 -7.30 0.15
C ASN A 321 8.19 -6.79 1.51
N GLY A 322 8.73 -7.28 2.62
CA GLY A 322 8.48 -6.73 3.94
C GLY A 322 8.99 -5.30 4.07
N PHE A 323 10.22 -5.06 3.61
CA PHE A 323 10.83 -3.74 3.64
C PHE A 323 10.12 -2.73 2.72
N TYR A 324 9.63 -3.17 1.56
CA TYR A 324 8.73 -2.37 0.71
C TYR A 324 7.51 -1.87 1.51
N LEU A 325 6.82 -2.75 2.23
CA LEU A 325 5.66 -2.36 3.03
C LEU A 325 6.03 -1.39 4.17
N PHE A 326 7.17 -1.60 4.81
CA PHE A 326 7.70 -0.67 5.81
C PHE A 326 7.92 0.72 5.22
N ILE A 327 8.62 0.82 4.08
CA ILE A 327 8.90 2.10 3.42
C ILE A 327 7.61 2.83 3.01
N VAL A 328 6.61 2.12 2.48
CA VAL A 328 5.33 2.72 2.10
C VAL A 328 4.63 3.33 3.32
N ASN A 329 4.60 2.62 4.45
CA ASN A 329 3.99 3.15 5.68
C ASN A 329 4.82 4.29 6.29
N LEU A 330 6.15 4.19 6.26
CA LEU A 330 7.06 5.25 6.70
C LEU A 330 6.84 6.54 5.90
N ASN A 331 6.74 6.44 4.58
CA ASN A 331 6.48 7.58 3.69
C ASN A 331 5.15 8.26 4.03
N ARG A 332 4.10 7.49 4.32
CA ARG A 332 2.81 8.04 4.75
C ARG A 332 2.94 8.83 6.05
N THR A 333 3.64 8.27 7.03
CA THR A 333 3.88 8.93 8.33
C THR A 333 4.69 10.22 8.16
N ILE A 334 5.79 10.17 7.41
CA ILE A 334 6.63 11.34 7.12
C ILE A 334 5.81 12.40 6.36
N GLY A 335 4.99 12.00 5.38
CA GLY A 335 4.14 12.89 4.63
C GLY A 335 3.13 13.64 5.49
N ILE A 336 2.50 12.96 6.46
CA ILE A 336 1.56 13.57 7.41
C ILE A 336 2.29 14.60 8.28
N VAL A 337 3.42 14.23 8.87
CA VAL A 337 4.18 15.11 9.77
C VAL A 337 4.71 16.34 9.03
N LEU A 338 5.36 16.15 7.88
CA LEU A 338 5.89 17.26 7.09
C LEU A 338 4.78 18.18 6.58
N GLY A 339 3.69 17.61 6.06
CA GLY A 339 2.56 18.41 5.57
C GLY A 339 1.88 19.19 6.68
N GLY A 340 1.70 18.60 7.88
CA GLY A 340 1.16 19.32 9.04
C GLY A 340 2.03 20.52 9.43
N VAL A 341 3.34 20.35 9.56
CA VAL A 341 4.27 21.45 9.85
C VAL A 341 4.25 22.54 8.78
N LEU A 342 4.14 22.16 7.51
CA LEU A 342 4.11 23.13 6.40
C LEU A 342 2.83 23.96 6.39
N ILE A 343 1.68 23.36 6.71
CA ILE A 343 0.39 24.08 6.78
C ILE A 343 0.40 25.06 7.94
N GLU A 344 0.89 24.65 9.10
CA GLU A 344 0.92 25.49 10.29
C GLU A 344 1.89 26.65 10.16
N SER A 345 3.03 26.45 9.48
CA SER A 345 4.12 27.44 9.38
C SER A 345 4.04 28.33 8.14
N TRP A 346 3.36 27.87 7.06
CA TRP A 346 3.37 28.54 5.75
C TRP A 346 1.95 28.54 5.13
N PHE A 347 1.82 28.33 3.85
CA PHE A 347 0.53 28.24 3.16
C PHE A 347 0.22 26.81 2.75
N THR A 348 -1.05 26.46 2.60
CA THR A 348 -1.50 25.13 2.13
C THR A 348 -0.85 24.73 0.80
N THR A 349 -0.53 25.69 -0.08
CA THR A 349 0.18 25.45 -1.35
C THR A 349 1.64 25.02 -1.17
N SER A 350 2.25 25.25 -0.01
CA SER A 350 3.63 24.79 0.30
C SER A 350 3.77 23.28 0.27
N ILE A 351 2.68 22.56 0.49
CA ILE A 351 2.58 21.09 0.34
C ILE A 351 2.99 20.66 -1.08
N LEU A 352 2.47 21.35 -2.10
CA LEU A 352 2.76 21.02 -3.51
C LEU A 352 4.22 21.31 -3.87
N LEU A 353 4.79 22.38 -3.32
CA LEU A 353 6.22 22.70 -3.48
C LEU A 353 7.10 21.65 -2.82
N MET A 354 6.75 21.19 -1.62
CA MET A 354 7.48 20.10 -0.93
C MET A 354 7.44 18.82 -1.72
N SER A 355 6.31 18.49 -2.35
CA SER A 355 6.19 17.34 -3.24
C SER A 355 7.12 17.45 -4.45
N ILE A 356 7.18 18.62 -5.10
CA ILE A 356 8.10 18.89 -6.22
C ILE A 356 9.56 18.72 -5.80
N ILE A 357 9.94 19.27 -4.65
CA ILE A 357 11.29 19.15 -4.09
C ILE A 357 11.61 17.66 -3.88
N SER A 358 10.72 16.92 -3.25
CA SER A 358 10.91 15.50 -2.97
C SER A 358 11.06 14.67 -4.25
N PHE A 359 10.21 14.88 -5.25
CA PHE A 359 10.35 14.23 -6.56
C PHE A 359 11.67 14.59 -7.24
N THR A 360 12.11 15.83 -7.17
CA THR A 360 13.38 16.28 -7.74
C THR A 360 14.57 15.55 -7.10
N PHE A 361 14.56 15.39 -5.77
CA PHE A 361 15.58 14.63 -5.06
C PHE A 361 15.59 13.13 -5.40
N SER A 362 14.48 12.56 -5.85
CA SER A 362 14.44 11.15 -6.26
C SER A 362 15.19 10.88 -7.57
N ILE A 363 15.24 11.86 -8.49
CA ILE A 363 15.77 11.70 -9.86
C ILE A 363 17.23 11.24 -9.90
N PRO A 364 18.16 11.86 -9.17
CA PRO A 364 19.58 11.43 -9.17
C PRO A 364 19.75 9.95 -8.76
N PHE A 365 19.02 9.51 -7.74
CA PHE A 365 19.08 8.11 -7.26
C PHE A 365 18.56 7.13 -8.31
N ILE A 366 17.46 7.47 -9.01
CA ILE A 366 16.90 6.67 -10.08
C ILE A 366 17.88 6.57 -11.25
N ILE A 367 18.44 7.71 -11.71
CA ILE A 367 19.39 7.75 -12.80
C ILE A 367 20.64 6.93 -12.45
N TYR A 368 21.19 7.11 -11.25
CA TYR A 368 22.35 6.36 -10.80
C TYR A 368 22.07 4.85 -10.76
N ARG A 369 20.93 4.45 -10.21
CA ARG A 369 20.50 3.05 -10.18
C ARG A 369 20.48 2.42 -11.58
N PHE A 370 19.84 3.06 -12.53
CA PHE A 370 19.74 2.51 -13.90
C PHE A 370 20.98 2.72 -14.77
N SER A 371 21.89 3.62 -14.42
CA SER A 371 23.18 3.71 -15.12
C SER A 371 24.13 2.61 -14.69
N LYS A 372 24.21 2.32 -13.39
CA LYS A 372 25.17 1.34 -12.84
C LYS A 372 24.63 -0.10 -12.87
N TYR A 373 23.33 -0.29 -12.71
CA TYR A 373 22.71 -1.60 -12.50
C TYR A 373 21.68 -1.97 -13.57
N ALA A 374 21.80 -1.46 -14.79
CA ALA A 374 20.87 -1.69 -15.90
C ALA A 374 20.65 -3.18 -16.26
N HIS A 375 21.64 -4.05 -15.94
CA HIS A 375 21.60 -5.48 -16.23
C HIS A 375 20.72 -6.30 -15.27
N ILE A 376 20.18 -5.69 -14.20
CA ILE A 376 19.40 -6.38 -13.16
C ILE A 376 17.92 -6.44 -13.50
N ASP A 377 17.48 -5.94 -14.64
CA ASP A 377 16.07 -5.88 -15.02
C ASP A 377 15.44 -7.28 -15.19
N LEU A 378 14.38 -7.56 -14.45
CA LEU A 378 13.71 -8.88 -14.42
C LEU A 378 12.89 -9.15 -15.69
N PHE A 379 12.37 -8.11 -16.34
CA PHE A 379 11.50 -8.25 -17.50
C PHE A 379 12.24 -8.58 -18.81
N HIS A 380 13.59 -8.45 -18.86
CA HIS A 380 14.35 -8.74 -20.07
C HIS A 380 14.84 -10.18 -20.22
N LYS A 381 14.83 -10.99 -19.16
CA LYS A 381 15.34 -12.38 -19.24
C LYS A 381 14.47 -13.36 -20.03
N ASN A 382 13.20 -13.08 -20.24
CA ASN A 382 12.30 -14.00 -20.96
C ASN A 382 12.18 -13.73 -22.48
N LYS A 383 12.96 -12.79 -23.04
CA LYS A 383 12.97 -12.56 -24.50
C LYS A 383 14.18 -13.15 -25.24
N MET A 384 15.12 -13.79 -24.51
CA MET A 384 16.33 -14.40 -25.09
C MET A 384 16.44 -15.92 -24.81
N ALA A 385 15.37 -16.58 -24.42
CA ALA A 385 15.32 -18.05 -24.32
C ALA A 385 14.23 -18.63 -25.21
#